data_9872a08294eed17cb25e2a7920a62401
#
_entry.id   9872a08294eed17cb25e2a7920a62401
#
_cell.length_a   1.000
_cell.length_b   1.000
_cell.length_c   1.000
_cell.angle_alpha   90.00
_cell.angle_beta   90.00
_cell.angle_gamma   90.00
#
_symmetry.space_group_name_H-M   'P 1'
#
loop_
_entity.id
_entity.type
_entity.pdbx_description
1 polymer ?
#
loop_
_entity_poly.entity_id
_entity_poly.type
_entity_poly.pdbx_seq_one_letter_code
_entity_poly.pdbx_strand_id
1 'polypeptide(L)'
;MGIRITGTGLYHPEDIITNEELVESLNAYVEQYNLDNADKIASGELEARRGSSAEFSEKASGVKRRYVVEKTGIWGPKRLRPLLHERSNDELSIQAEWGVIAAKQAMENAGVTAEDIDVVILSCSN
;
A
#
# COMPACT_ATOMS: atom_id res chain seq x y z
N MET A 1 7.05 31.16 -21.82
CA MET A 1 7.71 29.83 -21.76
C MET A 1 6.73 28.89 -21.10
N GLY A 2 6.33 27.79 -21.75
CA GLY A 2 5.35 26.83 -21.20
C GLY A 2 6.02 25.53 -20.78
N ILE A 3 5.51 24.89 -19.72
CA ILE A 3 5.92 23.54 -19.32
C ILE A 3 5.06 22.54 -20.08
N ARG A 4 5.67 21.48 -20.60
CA ARG A 4 4.99 20.43 -21.34
C ARG A 4 5.36 19.07 -20.75
N ILE A 5 4.36 18.22 -20.51
CA ILE A 5 4.57 16.81 -20.19
C ILE A 5 4.85 16.07 -21.51
N THR A 6 5.99 15.42 -21.63
CA THR A 6 6.43 14.74 -22.86
C THR A 6 6.33 13.23 -22.77
N GLY A 7 6.34 12.66 -21.57
CA GLY A 7 6.18 11.23 -21.34
C GLY A 7 5.67 10.94 -19.94
N THR A 8 5.04 9.80 -19.79
CA THR A 8 4.55 9.28 -18.50
C THR A 8 4.93 7.82 -18.35
N GLY A 9 5.14 7.37 -17.12
CA GLY A 9 5.39 5.98 -16.77
C GLY A 9 4.66 5.60 -15.51
N LEU A 10 4.25 4.35 -15.43
CA LEU A 10 3.51 3.79 -14.31
C LEU A 10 4.11 2.47 -13.89
N TYR A 11 4.26 2.29 -12.60
CA TYR A 11 4.54 0.99 -11.99
C TYR A 11 3.58 0.74 -10.82
N HIS A 12 3.14 -0.46 -10.67
CA HIS A 12 2.46 -0.95 -9.48
C HIS A 12 2.89 -2.40 -9.22
N PRO A 13 2.95 -2.83 -7.95
CA PRO A 13 3.20 -4.23 -7.60
C PRO A 13 2.18 -5.19 -8.22
N GLU A 14 2.52 -6.47 -8.29
CA GLU A 14 1.68 -7.48 -8.93
C GLU A 14 0.52 -7.93 -8.03
N ASP A 15 0.74 -7.99 -6.71
CA ASP A 15 -0.27 -8.42 -5.78
C ASP A 15 -1.40 -7.39 -5.66
N ILE A 16 -2.62 -7.90 -5.61
CA ILE A 16 -3.82 -7.09 -5.42
C ILE A 16 -4.55 -7.56 -4.17
N ILE A 17 -4.94 -6.60 -3.32
CA ILE A 17 -5.84 -6.86 -2.19
C ILE A 17 -7.13 -6.05 -2.37
N THR A 18 -8.27 -6.73 -2.25
CA THR A 18 -9.60 -6.11 -2.36
C THR A 18 -10.08 -5.56 -1.03
N ASN A 19 -11.15 -4.76 -1.04
CA ASN A 19 -11.78 -4.30 0.19
C ASN A 19 -12.35 -5.46 1.01
N GLU A 20 -12.91 -6.48 0.34
CA GLU A 20 -13.46 -7.68 0.98
C GLU A 20 -12.37 -8.41 1.78
N GLU A 21 -11.22 -8.66 1.17
CA GLU A 21 -10.09 -9.33 1.81
C GLU A 21 -9.52 -8.53 2.99
N LEU A 22 -9.39 -7.20 2.84
CA LEU A 22 -8.94 -6.34 3.95
C LEU A 22 -9.92 -6.34 5.11
N VAL A 23 -11.22 -6.25 4.81
CA VAL A 23 -12.28 -6.23 5.82
C VAL A 23 -12.40 -7.58 6.51
N GLU A 24 -12.29 -8.69 5.79
CA GLU A 24 -12.24 -10.03 6.38
C GLU A 24 -11.11 -10.12 7.42
N SER A 25 -9.89 -9.73 7.05
CA SER A 25 -8.74 -9.72 7.96
C SER A 25 -8.94 -8.78 9.16
N LEU A 26 -9.45 -7.59 8.92
CA LEU A 26 -9.75 -6.61 9.98
C LEU A 26 -10.80 -7.16 10.94
N ASN A 27 -11.89 -7.70 10.44
CA ASN A 27 -12.99 -8.17 11.27
C ASN A 27 -12.57 -9.40 12.10
N ALA A 28 -11.79 -10.31 11.53
CA ALA A 28 -11.22 -11.42 12.29
C ALA A 28 -10.28 -10.94 13.41
N TYR A 29 -9.47 -9.91 13.17
CA TYR A 29 -8.66 -9.28 14.21
C TYR A 29 -9.52 -8.62 15.28
N VAL A 30 -10.57 -7.87 14.89
CA VAL A 30 -11.48 -7.19 15.81
C VAL A 30 -12.21 -8.19 16.71
N GLU A 31 -12.71 -9.28 16.14
CA GLU A 31 -13.36 -10.36 16.89
C GLU A 31 -12.41 -10.95 17.93
N GLN A 32 -11.20 -11.33 17.51
CA GLN A 32 -10.20 -11.88 18.41
C GLN A 32 -9.82 -10.88 19.51
N TYR A 33 -9.60 -9.60 19.16
CA TYR A 33 -9.30 -8.56 20.13
C TYR A 33 -10.41 -8.41 21.18
N ASN A 34 -11.67 -8.41 20.76
CA ASN A 34 -12.80 -8.27 21.68
C ASN A 34 -12.96 -9.49 22.58
N LEU A 35 -12.69 -10.69 22.08
CA LEU A 35 -12.67 -11.92 22.88
C LEU A 35 -11.55 -11.90 23.91
N ASP A 36 -10.33 -11.57 23.51
CA ASP A 36 -9.16 -11.52 24.37
C ASP A 36 -9.26 -10.47 25.49
N ASN A 37 -10.07 -9.44 25.28
CA ASN A 37 -10.26 -8.33 26.21
C ASN A 37 -11.67 -8.26 26.78
N ALA A 38 -12.44 -9.35 26.74
CA ALA A 38 -13.84 -9.35 27.12
C ALA A 38 -14.09 -8.82 28.55
N ASP A 39 -13.28 -9.21 29.53
CA ASP A 39 -13.41 -8.76 30.92
C ASP A 39 -13.16 -7.24 31.07
N LYS A 40 -12.16 -6.71 30.37
CA LYS A 40 -11.83 -5.28 30.38
C LYS A 40 -12.87 -4.44 29.67
N ILE A 41 -13.47 -4.98 28.62
CA ILE A 41 -14.57 -4.36 27.92
C ILE A 41 -15.82 -4.36 28.80
N ALA A 42 -16.13 -5.46 29.47
CA ALA A 42 -17.26 -5.57 30.36
C ALA A 42 -17.15 -4.63 31.59
N SER A 43 -15.93 -4.41 32.10
CA SER A 43 -15.67 -3.47 33.19
C SER A 43 -15.64 -1.99 32.77
N GLY A 44 -15.65 -1.70 31.46
CA GLY A 44 -15.54 -0.32 30.93
C GLY A 44 -14.11 0.22 30.91
N GLU A 45 -13.10 -0.60 31.19
CA GLU A 45 -11.68 -0.21 31.10
C GLU A 45 -11.23 -0.03 29.64
N LEU A 46 -11.77 -0.83 28.73
CA LEU A 46 -11.52 -0.74 27.29
C LEU A 46 -12.83 -0.65 26.52
N GLU A 47 -12.77 0.05 25.39
CA GLU A 47 -13.87 0.03 24.42
C GLU A 47 -13.76 -1.15 23.46
N ALA A 48 -14.88 -1.78 23.15
CA ALA A 48 -14.94 -2.80 22.11
C ALA A 48 -14.57 -2.20 20.75
N ARG A 49 -13.71 -2.86 20.01
CA ARG A 49 -13.40 -2.48 18.63
C ARG A 49 -14.56 -2.81 17.70
N ARG A 50 -14.74 -1.98 16.68
CA ARG A 50 -15.79 -2.16 15.69
C ARG A 50 -15.18 -2.67 14.37
N GLY A 51 -15.85 -3.61 13.76
CA GLY A 51 -15.54 -4.07 12.42
C GLY A 51 -15.90 -3.04 11.34
N SER A 52 -15.64 -3.41 10.10
CA SER A 52 -15.96 -2.60 8.91
C SER A 52 -16.65 -3.46 7.86
N SER A 53 -16.99 -2.83 6.73
CA SER A 53 -17.49 -3.52 5.53
C SER A 53 -16.76 -3.02 4.28
N ALA A 54 -16.71 -3.85 3.25
CA ALA A 54 -16.13 -3.47 1.96
C ALA A 54 -16.89 -2.30 1.34
N GLU A 55 -18.21 -2.29 1.47
CA GLU A 55 -19.08 -1.22 1.00
C GLU A 55 -18.77 0.12 1.71
N PHE A 56 -18.60 0.09 3.04
CA PHE A 56 -18.19 1.28 3.79
C PHE A 56 -16.84 1.79 3.33
N SER A 57 -15.86 0.88 3.15
CA SER A 57 -14.51 1.22 2.70
C SER A 57 -14.51 1.86 1.31
N GLU A 58 -15.30 1.32 0.38
CA GLU A 58 -15.46 1.88 -0.96
C GLU A 58 -16.13 3.26 -0.91
N LYS A 59 -17.22 3.40 -0.18
CA LYS A 59 -17.96 4.66 -0.04
C LYS A 59 -17.10 5.77 0.60
N ALA A 60 -16.27 5.41 1.58
CA ALA A 60 -15.42 6.37 2.29
C ALA A 60 -14.20 6.82 1.50
N SER A 61 -13.61 5.95 0.68
CA SER A 61 -12.34 6.20 -0.01
C SER A 61 -12.43 6.27 -1.54
N GLY A 62 -13.49 5.75 -2.15
CA GLY A 62 -13.59 5.53 -3.59
C GLY A 62 -12.70 4.40 -4.12
N VAL A 63 -11.97 3.69 -3.24
CA VAL A 63 -11.00 2.67 -3.61
C VAL A 63 -11.62 1.28 -3.46
N LYS A 64 -11.58 0.49 -4.53
CA LYS A 64 -12.09 -0.90 -4.56
C LYS A 64 -11.01 -1.94 -4.27
N ARG A 65 -9.80 -1.68 -4.70
CA ARG A 65 -8.64 -2.58 -4.58
C ARG A 65 -7.35 -1.77 -4.46
N ARG A 66 -6.31 -2.41 -3.94
CA ARG A 66 -4.97 -1.81 -3.80
C ARG A 66 -3.94 -2.77 -4.36
N TYR A 67 -2.94 -2.21 -5.02
CA TYR A 67 -1.73 -2.93 -5.37
C TYR A 67 -0.80 -2.93 -4.16
N VAL A 68 -0.29 -4.09 -3.80
CA VAL A 68 0.56 -4.26 -2.61
C VAL A 68 1.81 -5.06 -2.97
N VAL A 69 2.90 -4.76 -2.29
CA VAL A 69 4.19 -5.41 -2.53
C VAL A 69 4.20 -6.87 -2.11
N GLU A 70 3.38 -7.20 -1.11
CA GLU A 70 3.27 -8.54 -0.57
C GLU A 70 1.91 -8.68 0.15
N LYS A 71 1.13 -9.64 -0.26
CA LYS A 71 -0.24 -9.82 0.18
C LYS A 71 -0.37 -10.73 1.41
N THR A 72 0.46 -11.76 1.50
CA THR A 72 0.26 -12.83 2.49
C THR A 72 0.44 -12.35 3.94
N GLY A 73 1.30 -11.37 4.18
CA GLY A 73 1.47 -10.76 5.48
C GLY A 73 0.37 -9.76 5.85
N ILE A 74 -0.28 -9.17 4.85
CA ILE A 74 -1.39 -8.23 5.05
C ILE A 74 -2.69 -9.00 5.32
N TRP A 75 -2.90 -10.08 4.55
CA TRP A 75 -4.10 -10.91 4.66
C TRP A 75 -3.96 -11.90 5.81
N GLY A 76 -4.81 -11.71 6.81
CA GLY A 76 -4.86 -12.56 8.01
C GLY A 76 -4.75 -11.78 9.31
N PRO A 77 -5.48 -12.20 10.36
CA PRO A 77 -5.67 -11.42 11.59
C PRO A 77 -4.42 -11.28 12.47
N LYS A 78 -3.42 -12.11 12.25
CA LYS A 78 -2.26 -12.18 13.15
C LYS A 78 -1.20 -11.13 12.87
N ARG A 79 -1.04 -10.71 11.62
CA ARG A 79 0.07 -9.85 11.22
C ARG A 79 -0.37 -8.46 10.76
N LEU A 80 -1.32 -8.38 9.86
CA LEU A 80 -1.90 -7.15 9.29
C LEU A 80 -0.85 -6.16 8.71
N ARG A 81 0.28 -6.70 8.23
CA ARG A 81 1.35 -5.93 7.59
C ARG A 81 2.11 -6.80 6.60
N PRO A 82 2.70 -6.22 5.53
CA PRO A 82 3.44 -6.98 4.54
C PRO A 82 4.67 -7.68 5.15
N LEU A 83 4.99 -8.84 4.59
CA LEU A 83 6.22 -9.58 4.84
C LEU A 83 7.30 -9.07 3.88
N LEU A 84 7.93 -7.96 4.22
CA LEU A 84 8.99 -7.41 3.37
C LEU A 84 10.28 -8.17 3.59
N HIS A 85 10.94 -8.51 2.49
CA HIS A 85 12.30 -9.01 2.49
C HIS A 85 13.26 -7.92 2.98
N GLU A 86 14.15 -8.25 3.90
CA GLU A 86 15.21 -7.35 4.34
C GLU A 86 16.22 -7.17 3.20
N ARG A 87 16.49 -5.93 2.82
CA ARG A 87 17.42 -5.58 1.75
C ARG A 87 18.75 -5.11 2.33
N SER A 88 19.84 -5.50 1.67
CA SER A 88 21.17 -5.03 2.02
C SER A 88 21.34 -3.55 1.63
N ASN A 89 22.39 -2.90 2.17
CA ASN A 89 22.72 -1.52 1.80
C ASN A 89 23.17 -1.34 0.34
N ASP A 90 23.50 -2.43 -0.34
CA ASP A 90 23.93 -2.42 -1.74
C ASP A 90 22.75 -2.56 -2.72
N GLU A 91 21.55 -2.87 -2.20
CA GLU A 91 20.33 -2.96 -2.98
C GLU A 91 19.55 -1.64 -2.98
N LEU A 92 18.86 -1.33 -4.07
CA LEU A 92 17.91 -0.22 -4.10
C LEU A 92 16.80 -0.44 -3.08
N SER A 93 16.35 0.62 -2.43
CA SER A 93 15.10 0.56 -1.68
C SER A 93 13.93 0.23 -2.62
N ILE A 94 12.87 -0.36 -2.07
CA ILE A 94 11.66 -0.70 -2.85
C ILE A 94 11.14 0.53 -3.61
N GLN A 95 11.11 1.69 -2.96
CA GLN A 95 10.63 2.93 -3.56
C GLN A 95 11.53 3.43 -4.68
N ALA A 96 12.85 3.33 -4.51
CA ALA A 96 13.80 3.68 -5.56
C ALA A 96 13.68 2.75 -6.77
N GLU A 97 13.52 1.45 -6.55
CA GLU A 97 13.30 0.46 -7.60
C GLU A 97 12.04 0.78 -8.42
N TRP A 98 10.92 1.05 -7.75
CA TRP A 98 9.66 1.43 -8.41
C TRP A 98 9.78 2.74 -9.16
N GLY A 99 10.45 3.72 -8.56
CA GLY A 99 10.73 5.01 -9.20
C GLY A 99 11.55 4.86 -10.47
N VAL A 100 12.59 4.02 -10.44
CA VAL A 100 13.43 3.73 -11.63
C VAL A 100 12.62 3.05 -12.75
N ILE A 101 11.76 2.08 -12.41
CA ILE A 101 10.92 1.40 -13.41
C ILE A 101 9.97 2.40 -14.09
N ALA A 102 9.26 3.20 -13.31
CA ALA A 102 8.35 4.21 -13.85
C ALA A 102 9.09 5.30 -14.64
N ALA A 103 10.25 5.75 -14.17
CA ALA A 103 11.06 6.75 -14.86
C ALA A 103 11.59 6.25 -16.22
N LYS A 104 12.06 5.01 -16.28
CA LYS A 104 12.51 4.41 -17.56
C LYS A 104 11.38 4.37 -18.59
N GLN A 105 10.19 3.97 -18.19
CA GLN A 105 9.03 3.97 -19.06
C GLN A 105 8.64 5.40 -19.51
N ALA A 106 8.70 6.37 -18.61
CA ALA A 106 8.42 7.77 -18.95
C ALA A 106 9.43 8.34 -19.95
N MET A 107 10.75 8.03 -19.78
CA MET A 107 11.80 8.45 -20.70
C MET A 107 11.62 7.80 -22.07
N GLU A 108 11.32 6.51 -22.12
CA GLU A 108 11.05 5.79 -23.38
C GLU A 108 9.87 6.42 -24.12
N ASN A 109 8.77 6.70 -23.42
CA ASN A 109 7.58 7.35 -24.00
C ASN A 109 7.86 8.80 -24.47
N ALA A 110 8.80 9.48 -23.83
CA ALA A 110 9.23 10.82 -24.21
C ALA A 110 10.27 10.85 -25.34
N GLY A 111 10.92 9.72 -25.63
CA GLY A 111 12.02 9.62 -26.57
C GLY A 111 13.31 10.32 -26.09
N VAL A 112 13.54 10.31 -24.76
CA VAL A 112 14.72 10.93 -24.12
C VAL A 112 15.55 9.91 -23.37
N THR A 113 16.81 10.26 -23.09
CA THR A 113 17.75 9.42 -22.32
C THR A 113 17.99 10.02 -20.94
N ALA A 114 18.73 9.31 -20.08
CA ALA A 114 19.05 9.79 -18.74
C ALA A 114 19.91 11.06 -18.75
N GLU A 115 20.72 11.25 -19.79
CA GLU A 115 21.58 12.42 -19.98
C GLU A 115 20.79 13.70 -20.30
N ASP A 116 19.54 13.55 -20.73
CA ASP A 116 18.64 14.67 -21.01
C ASP A 116 17.89 15.15 -19.73
N ILE A 117 18.09 14.47 -18.60
CA ILE A 117 17.37 14.75 -17.35
C ILE A 117 18.24 15.56 -16.39
N ASP A 118 17.85 16.80 -16.15
CA ASP A 118 18.56 17.69 -15.21
C ASP A 118 18.16 17.48 -13.76
N VAL A 119 16.90 17.12 -13.50
CA VAL A 119 16.35 17.03 -12.14
C VAL A 119 15.39 15.84 -12.01
N VAL A 120 15.55 15.10 -10.93
CA VAL A 120 14.61 14.04 -10.50
C VAL A 120 14.00 14.42 -9.17
N ILE A 121 12.67 14.40 -9.09
CA ILE A 121 11.91 14.62 -7.86
C ILE A 121 11.09 13.36 -7.58
N LEU A 122 11.40 12.69 -6.46
CA LEU A 122 10.65 11.53 -5.97
C LEU A 122 9.83 11.95 -4.75
N SER A 123 8.50 11.82 -4.84
CA SER A 123 7.61 12.01 -3.70
C SER A 123 7.08 10.67 -3.23
N CYS A 124 7.18 10.40 -1.95
CA CYS A 124 6.69 9.19 -1.31
C CYS A 124 6.00 9.54 0.01
N SER A 125 4.83 8.96 0.25
CA SER A 125 4.18 8.99 1.56
C SER A 125 4.54 7.71 2.32
N ASN A 126 5.25 7.82 3.42
CA ASN A 126 5.56 6.72 4.33
C ASN A 126 4.45 6.57 5.36
#